data_87b687fc623ea0b492111ddefe7028c8
#
_entry.id   87b687fc623ea0b492111ddefe7028c8
#
_cell.length_a   1.000
_cell.length_b   1.000
_cell.length_c   1.000
_cell.angle_alpha   90.00
_cell.angle_beta   90.00
_cell.angle_gamma   90.00
#
_symmetry.space_group_name_H-M   'P 1'
#
loop_
_entity.id
_entity.type
_entity.pdbx_description
1 polymer ?
#
loop_
_entity_poly.entity_id
_entity_poly.type
_entity_poly.pdbx_seq_one_letter_code
_entity_poly.pdbx_strand_id
1 'polypeptide(L)'
;MNPLSPITRIILAFAVLSMIAGYYLPLWEIQLWAPQYPEGLNMKIWLDRLSGAFDIINGLNHYIGMRQIKVEMFPEFHFMGYILGLLIFTGLLPVIIGKRIWLLIFVVILFLGAGLGIFDFYRWGYDYGHHLDPHAAISVPGMTYDPPLIGYKSLLNFVAYSGPDIGGWVLIGAGAVSTGLLLLEMLLARKKSVRHLTGALLLLPLLLLLPGCKSEPEPLGYGKDNCAGCTMTLTDPHYGCEYITTKGKVFKFDDMNCMIGFLRKAPASGKPLLIDFNSPNHFLDADKAVILKHQNLRSPMNSHLGAFTSRETADAINKELGSGGKILSWSQVMIEP
;
A
#
# COMPACT_ATOMS: atom_id res chain seq x y z
N MET A 1 -3.03 34.91 -24.47
CA MET A 1 -2.77 34.02 -23.30
C MET A 1 -3.82 34.31 -22.24
N ASN A 2 -4.62 33.35 -21.86
CA ASN A 2 -5.78 33.56 -20.98
C ASN A 2 -5.34 33.88 -19.53
N PRO A 3 -5.89 34.93 -18.90
CA PRO A 3 -5.60 35.25 -17.51
C PRO A 3 -6.25 34.21 -16.57
N LEU A 4 -5.66 34.03 -15.39
CA LEU A 4 -6.23 33.24 -14.29
C LEU A 4 -7.39 34.02 -13.63
N SER A 5 -8.40 33.31 -13.14
CA SER A 5 -9.48 33.96 -12.37
C SER A 5 -8.95 34.48 -11.03
N PRO A 6 -9.52 35.56 -10.48
CA PRO A 6 -9.11 36.07 -9.16
C PRO A 6 -9.23 35.00 -8.06
N ILE A 7 -10.30 34.20 -8.10
CA ILE A 7 -10.53 33.11 -7.14
C ILE A 7 -9.44 32.06 -7.22
N THR A 8 -9.08 31.64 -8.43
CA THR A 8 -7.95 30.69 -8.67
C THR A 8 -6.67 31.24 -8.05
N ARG A 9 -6.37 32.52 -8.23
CA ARG A 9 -5.16 33.14 -7.69
C ARG A 9 -5.16 33.16 -6.15
N ILE A 10 -6.30 33.43 -5.52
CA ILE A 10 -6.44 33.42 -4.05
C ILE A 10 -6.23 31.99 -3.50
N ILE A 11 -6.94 31.01 -4.06
CA ILE A 11 -6.83 29.62 -3.60
C ILE A 11 -5.40 29.10 -3.81
N LEU A 12 -4.80 29.41 -4.95
CA LEU A 12 -3.41 29.02 -5.25
C LEU A 12 -2.42 29.67 -4.27
N ALA A 13 -2.63 30.94 -3.91
CA ALA A 13 -1.79 31.63 -2.93
C ALA A 13 -1.81 30.90 -1.57
N PHE A 14 -3.00 30.53 -1.08
CA PHE A 14 -3.13 29.76 0.15
C PHE A 14 -2.45 28.39 0.04
N ALA A 15 -2.65 27.66 -1.06
CA ALA A 15 -2.01 26.37 -1.27
C ALA A 15 -0.48 26.47 -1.31
N VAL A 16 0.08 27.46 -2.02
CA VAL A 16 1.52 27.66 -2.10
C VAL A 16 2.11 28.12 -0.76
N LEU A 17 1.43 29.04 -0.06
CA LEU A 17 1.89 29.51 1.25
C LEU A 17 1.81 28.43 2.31
N SER A 18 0.85 27.50 2.23
CA SER A 18 0.80 26.36 3.15
C SER A 18 2.03 25.45 3.05
N MET A 19 2.73 25.43 1.89
CA MET A 19 3.97 24.66 1.73
C MET A 19 5.10 25.13 2.67
N ILE A 20 5.03 26.36 3.19
CA ILE A 20 5.97 26.88 4.20
C ILE A 20 5.96 26.00 5.46
N ALA A 21 4.82 25.36 5.76
CA ALA A 21 4.72 24.40 6.88
C ALA A 21 5.73 23.24 6.77
N GLY A 22 6.18 22.91 5.55
CA GLY A 22 7.21 21.88 5.34
C GLY A 22 8.57 22.20 5.97
N TYR A 23 8.86 23.46 6.30
CA TYR A 23 10.07 23.84 7.06
C TYR A 23 9.96 23.54 8.57
N TYR A 24 8.72 23.41 9.07
CA TYR A 24 8.44 23.32 10.51
C TYR A 24 7.77 22.01 10.92
N LEU A 25 7.40 21.16 9.95
CA LEU A 25 6.71 19.89 10.18
C LEU A 25 7.48 18.75 9.52
N PRO A 26 7.46 17.54 10.12
CA PRO A 26 8.07 16.36 9.51
C PRO A 26 7.37 16.02 8.19
N LEU A 27 8.16 15.69 7.19
CA LEU A 27 7.66 15.40 5.84
C LEU A 27 7.29 13.93 5.66
N TRP A 28 8.03 13.04 6.32
CA TRP A 28 7.87 11.60 6.19
C TRP A 28 8.07 10.91 7.51
N GLU A 29 7.37 9.79 7.72
CA GLU A 29 7.58 8.94 8.88
C GLU A 29 7.82 7.50 8.47
N ILE A 30 8.66 6.82 9.23
CA ILE A 30 8.90 5.40 9.18
C ILE A 30 8.64 4.85 10.58
N GLN A 31 7.75 3.86 10.68
CA GLN A 31 7.45 3.18 11.93
C GLN A 31 7.86 1.72 11.82
N LEU A 32 8.48 1.19 12.86
CA LEU A 32 8.96 -0.17 12.93
C LEU A 32 8.39 -0.85 14.18
N TRP A 33 7.65 -1.92 14.02
CA TRP A 33 7.18 -2.78 15.11
C TRP A 33 8.00 -4.05 15.12
N ALA A 34 8.54 -4.39 16.29
CA ALA A 34 9.32 -5.58 16.55
C ALA A 34 8.73 -6.30 17.77
N PRO A 35 8.97 -7.62 17.94
CA PRO A 35 8.52 -8.33 19.14
C PRO A 35 9.04 -7.71 20.45
N GLN A 36 10.23 -7.09 20.42
CA GLN A 36 10.85 -6.41 21.56
C GLN A 36 10.31 -4.98 21.79
N TYR A 37 9.65 -4.40 20.76
CA TYR A 37 9.11 -3.03 20.76
C TYR A 37 7.70 -3.05 20.18
N PRO A 38 6.72 -3.63 20.90
CA PRO A 38 5.33 -3.74 20.44
C PRO A 38 4.64 -2.38 20.34
N GLU A 39 5.12 -1.36 21.08
CA GLU A 39 4.67 0.04 21.00
C GLU A 39 5.07 0.71 19.68
N GLY A 40 6.05 0.15 18.98
CA GLY A 40 6.59 0.69 17.75
C GLY A 40 7.70 1.71 17.96
N LEU A 41 8.68 1.69 17.05
CA LEU A 41 9.75 2.67 16.95
C LEU A 41 9.44 3.63 15.83
N ASN A 42 9.41 4.91 16.09
CA ASN A 42 9.08 5.94 15.13
C ASN A 42 10.34 6.73 14.75
N MET A 43 10.59 6.86 13.45
CA MET A 43 11.60 7.75 12.89
C MET A 43 10.91 8.74 11.95
N LYS A 44 11.18 10.04 12.15
CA LYS A 44 10.63 11.13 11.35
C LYS A 44 11.71 11.82 10.54
N ILE A 45 11.40 12.05 9.27
CA ILE A 45 12.29 12.73 8.32
C ILE A 45 11.75 14.14 8.12
N TRP A 46 12.58 15.10 8.47
CA TRP A 46 12.35 16.52 8.28
C TRP A 46 13.06 17.00 7.01
N LEU A 47 12.97 18.27 6.74
CA LEU A 47 13.65 18.87 5.60
C LEU A 47 15.17 18.87 5.73
N ASP A 48 15.68 18.90 6.95
CA ASP A 48 17.08 19.13 7.29
C ASP A 48 17.66 18.15 8.34
N ARG A 49 16.82 17.23 8.89
CA ARG A 49 17.22 16.34 9.98
C ARG A 49 16.35 15.11 10.10
N LEU A 50 16.83 14.16 10.89
CA LEU A 50 16.08 13.03 11.39
C LEU A 50 15.72 13.22 12.87
N SER A 51 14.60 12.63 13.31
CA SER A 51 14.22 12.61 14.73
C SER A 51 13.49 11.32 15.08
N GLY A 52 13.32 11.04 16.38
CA GLY A 52 12.68 9.84 16.89
C GLY A 52 13.68 8.79 17.30
N ALA A 53 13.30 7.50 17.24
CA ALA A 53 14.04 6.38 17.83
C ALA A 53 15.10 5.78 16.86
N PHE A 54 15.72 6.58 15.99
CA PHE A 54 16.65 6.08 14.97
C PHE A 54 17.90 5.41 15.57
N ASP A 55 18.33 5.77 16.79
CA ASP A 55 19.45 5.10 17.47
C ASP A 55 19.09 3.66 17.85
N ILE A 56 17.86 3.42 18.31
CA ILE A 56 17.36 2.08 18.63
C ILE A 56 17.21 1.26 17.35
N ILE A 57 16.68 1.88 16.29
CA ILE A 57 16.56 1.27 14.95
C ILE A 57 17.97 0.88 14.45
N ASN A 58 18.97 1.72 14.62
CA ASN A 58 20.35 1.42 14.27
C ASN A 58 20.91 0.23 15.05
N GLY A 59 20.55 0.09 16.33
CA GLY A 59 20.89 -1.09 17.10
C GLY A 59 20.30 -2.39 16.51
N LEU A 60 19.03 -2.37 16.09
CA LEU A 60 18.39 -3.52 15.44
C LEU A 60 19.01 -3.82 14.07
N ASN A 61 19.29 -2.77 13.29
CA ASN A 61 19.89 -2.87 11.97
C ASN A 61 21.27 -3.54 12.00
N HIS A 62 22.06 -3.28 13.05
CA HIS A 62 23.36 -3.91 13.22
C HIS A 62 23.30 -5.43 13.27
N TYR A 63 22.27 -6.02 13.89
CA TYR A 63 22.13 -7.48 13.99
C TYR A 63 21.86 -8.16 12.65
N ILE A 64 21.18 -7.46 11.72
CA ILE A 64 20.84 -7.99 10.39
C ILE A 64 21.76 -7.47 9.29
N GLY A 65 22.82 -6.77 9.65
CA GLY A 65 23.85 -6.30 8.72
C GLY A 65 23.48 -5.04 7.92
N MET A 66 22.41 -4.35 8.30
CA MET A 66 22.07 -3.06 7.67
C MET A 66 22.98 -1.96 8.20
N ARG A 67 23.29 -0.99 7.35
CA ARG A 67 24.12 0.18 7.72
C ARG A 67 23.43 1.02 8.78
N GLN A 68 24.20 1.71 9.59
CA GLN A 68 23.66 2.69 10.53
C GLN A 68 23.10 3.89 9.78
N ILE A 69 21.90 4.32 10.15
CA ILE A 69 21.29 5.55 9.62
C ILE A 69 21.94 6.73 10.33
N LYS A 70 22.62 7.59 9.56
CA LYS A 70 23.26 8.81 10.04
C LYS A 70 22.85 9.97 9.15
N VAL A 71 22.71 11.16 9.72
CA VAL A 71 22.29 12.38 8.99
C VAL A 71 23.27 12.68 7.84
N GLU A 72 24.57 12.41 8.05
CA GLU A 72 25.63 12.64 7.07
C GLU A 72 25.52 11.76 5.81
N MET A 73 24.74 10.68 5.87
CA MET A 73 24.49 9.82 4.70
C MET A 73 23.51 10.43 3.70
N PHE A 74 22.85 11.54 4.07
CA PHE A 74 21.83 12.20 3.27
C PHE A 74 22.31 13.59 2.84
N PRO A 75 23.11 13.70 1.76
CA PRO A 75 23.55 14.99 1.25
C PRO A 75 22.37 15.87 0.82
N GLU A 76 21.22 15.28 0.55
CA GLU A 76 19.96 15.94 0.18
C GLU A 76 19.50 16.94 1.25
N PHE A 77 19.73 16.69 2.53
CA PHE A 77 19.35 17.61 3.61
C PHE A 77 19.97 19.00 3.50
N HIS A 78 21.12 19.12 2.80
CA HIS A 78 21.78 20.41 2.59
C HIS A 78 21.02 21.29 1.58
N PHE A 79 20.25 20.69 0.66
CA PHE A 79 19.61 21.44 -0.43
C PHE A 79 18.09 21.28 -0.51
N MET A 80 17.47 20.36 0.24
CA MET A 80 16.02 20.20 0.25
C MET A 80 15.28 21.49 0.63
N GLY A 81 15.81 22.28 1.58
CA GLY A 81 15.27 23.58 1.93
C GLY A 81 15.25 24.56 0.76
N TYR A 82 16.30 24.58 -0.06
CA TYR A 82 16.35 25.42 -1.27
C TYR A 82 15.38 24.93 -2.33
N ILE A 83 15.21 23.62 -2.50
CA ILE A 83 14.22 23.03 -3.43
C ILE A 83 12.82 23.44 -3.04
N LEU A 84 12.45 23.30 -1.75
CA LEU A 84 11.14 23.74 -1.26
C LEU A 84 10.93 25.25 -1.45
N GLY A 85 11.97 26.07 -1.16
CA GLY A 85 11.95 27.51 -1.41
C GLY A 85 11.73 27.85 -2.89
N LEU A 86 12.40 27.13 -3.80
CA LEU A 86 12.21 27.28 -5.25
C LEU A 86 10.78 26.88 -5.68
N LEU A 87 10.22 25.82 -5.12
CA LEU A 87 8.84 25.40 -5.37
C LEU A 87 7.85 26.49 -4.92
N ILE A 88 8.02 27.04 -3.72
CA ILE A 88 7.19 28.12 -3.22
C ILE A 88 7.32 29.36 -4.12
N PHE A 89 8.55 29.75 -4.46
CA PHE A 89 8.81 30.89 -5.34
C PHE A 89 8.14 30.71 -6.71
N THR A 90 8.36 29.57 -7.37
CA THR A 90 7.74 29.29 -8.67
C THR A 90 6.22 29.20 -8.59
N GLY A 91 5.66 28.73 -7.47
CA GLY A 91 4.22 28.68 -7.21
C GLY A 91 3.59 30.05 -6.98
N LEU A 92 4.34 31.06 -6.49
CA LEU A 92 3.89 32.43 -6.36
C LEU A 92 3.87 33.20 -7.70
N LEU A 93 4.66 32.78 -8.68
CA LEU A 93 4.68 33.46 -9.99
C LEU A 93 3.31 33.50 -10.68
N PRO A 94 2.53 32.38 -10.78
CA PRO A 94 1.20 32.44 -11.36
C PRO A 94 0.22 33.29 -10.54
N VAL A 95 0.41 33.39 -9.23
CA VAL A 95 -0.40 34.26 -8.36
C VAL A 95 -0.16 35.74 -8.70
N ILE A 96 1.10 36.14 -8.88
CA ILE A 96 1.50 37.51 -9.14
C ILE A 96 1.20 37.89 -10.58
N ILE A 97 1.68 37.08 -11.54
CA ILE A 97 1.59 37.38 -12.98
C ILE A 97 0.16 37.16 -13.52
N GLY A 98 -0.60 36.23 -12.92
CA GLY A 98 -1.98 35.95 -13.30
C GLY A 98 -2.15 35.24 -14.65
N LYS A 99 -1.13 34.55 -15.20
CA LYS A 99 -1.19 33.86 -16.49
C LYS A 99 -1.14 32.34 -16.29
N ARG A 100 -1.98 31.59 -17.02
CA ARG A 100 -2.07 30.12 -16.93
C ARG A 100 -0.78 29.39 -17.23
N ILE A 101 0.05 29.93 -18.12
CA ILE A 101 1.31 29.28 -18.47
C ILE A 101 2.24 29.12 -17.25
N TRP A 102 2.24 30.12 -16.36
CA TRP A 102 3.03 30.04 -15.13
C TRP A 102 2.49 29.01 -14.15
N LEU A 103 1.17 28.81 -14.09
CA LEU A 103 0.56 27.73 -13.30
C LEU A 103 0.92 26.34 -13.87
N LEU A 104 0.92 26.20 -15.21
CA LEU A 104 1.38 24.97 -15.86
C LEU A 104 2.86 24.69 -15.56
N ILE A 105 3.72 25.69 -15.70
CA ILE A 105 5.15 25.58 -15.40
C ILE A 105 5.36 25.16 -13.95
N PHE A 106 4.67 25.80 -13.01
CA PHE A 106 4.74 25.45 -11.59
C PHE A 106 4.32 24.00 -11.34
N VAL A 107 3.18 23.54 -11.88
CA VAL A 107 2.70 22.16 -11.72
C VAL A 107 3.67 21.16 -12.32
N VAL A 108 4.27 21.45 -13.49
CA VAL A 108 5.30 20.59 -14.08
C VAL A 108 6.54 20.51 -13.20
N ILE A 109 7.04 21.63 -12.68
CA ILE A 109 8.21 21.65 -11.77
C ILE A 109 7.88 20.86 -10.48
N LEU A 110 6.68 21.01 -9.95
CA LEU A 110 6.23 20.30 -8.75
C LEU A 110 6.21 18.78 -8.97
N PHE A 111 5.66 18.30 -10.10
CA PHE A 111 5.66 16.86 -10.41
C PHE A 111 7.06 16.32 -10.70
N LEU A 112 7.91 17.08 -11.36
CA LEU A 112 9.31 16.72 -11.57
C LEU A 112 10.05 16.62 -10.23
N GLY A 113 9.89 17.59 -9.35
CA GLY A 113 10.49 17.57 -8.02
C GLY A 113 9.99 16.40 -7.17
N ALA A 114 8.68 16.16 -7.16
CA ALA A 114 8.09 15.02 -6.45
C ALA A 114 8.59 13.68 -7.00
N GLY A 115 8.65 13.53 -8.34
CA GLY A 115 9.15 12.32 -9.00
C GLY A 115 10.62 12.05 -8.70
N LEU A 116 11.46 13.08 -8.74
CA LEU A 116 12.88 12.98 -8.37
C LEU A 116 13.04 12.61 -6.89
N GLY A 117 12.26 13.20 -5.98
CA GLY A 117 12.31 12.88 -4.55
C GLY A 117 11.89 11.43 -4.27
N ILE A 118 10.82 10.93 -4.90
CA ILE A 118 10.39 9.54 -4.77
C ILE A 118 11.42 8.58 -5.35
N PHE A 119 12.02 8.93 -6.50
CA PHE A 119 13.06 8.12 -7.13
C PHE A 119 14.32 8.04 -6.26
N ASP A 120 14.75 9.15 -5.68
CA ASP A 120 15.89 9.20 -4.77
C ASP A 120 15.63 8.39 -3.49
N PHE A 121 14.46 8.53 -2.90
CA PHE A 121 14.04 7.74 -1.74
C PHE A 121 14.00 6.23 -2.06
N TYR A 122 13.49 5.85 -3.24
CA TYR A 122 13.51 4.47 -3.71
C TYR A 122 14.94 3.94 -3.86
N ARG A 123 15.83 4.72 -4.50
CA ARG A 123 17.22 4.36 -4.70
C ARG A 123 17.95 4.16 -3.39
N TRP A 124 17.73 5.07 -2.45
CA TRP A 124 18.28 4.95 -1.10
C TRP A 124 17.76 3.69 -0.38
N GLY A 125 16.47 3.43 -0.40
CA GLY A 125 15.85 2.24 0.21
C GLY A 125 16.40 0.94 -0.37
N TYR A 126 16.57 0.90 -1.70
CA TYR A 126 17.16 -0.25 -2.40
C TYR A 126 18.62 -0.46 -1.98
N ASP A 127 19.46 0.57 -2.03
CA ASP A 127 20.87 0.48 -1.64
C ASP A 127 21.02 0.07 -0.16
N TYR A 128 20.16 0.60 0.69
CA TYR A 128 20.14 0.33 2.11
C TYR A 128 19.76 -1.12 2.44
N GLY A 129 18.80 -1.71 1.72
CA GLY A 129 18.31 -3.07 1.95
C GLY A 129 19.14 -4.16 1.29
N HIS A 130 19.95 -3.85 0.26
CA HIS A 130 20.72 -4.83 -0.49
C HIS A 130 22.21 -4.92 -0.10
N HIS A 131 22.79 -3.85 0.42
CA HIS A 131 24.21 -3.84 0.81
C HIS A 131 24.38 -4.17 2.30
N LEU A 132 24.14 -5.45 2.62
CA LEU A 132 24.23 -5.96 3.99
C LEU A 132 25.67 -6.39 4.32
N ASP A 133 26.05 -6.27 5.60
CA ASP A 133 27.31 -6.79 6.12
C ASP A 133 27.25 -8.34 6.15
N PRO A 134 28.13 -9.04 5.41
CA PRO A 134 28.15 -10.49 5.40
C PRO A 134 28.55 -11.11 6.76
N HIS A 135 29.13 -10.33 7.68
CA HIS A 135 29.52 -10.75 9.02
C HIS A 135 28.48 -10.43 10.10
N ALA A 136 27.26 -10.03 9.69
CA ALA A 136 26.18 -9.75 10.63
C ALA A 136 25.81 -10.99 11.47
N ALA A 137 25.34 -10.74 12.71
CA ALA A 137 24.93 -11.81 13.61
C ALA A 137 23.80 -12.67 13.06
N ILE A 138 22.91 -12.06 12.27
CA ILE A 138 21.81 -12.75 11.57
C ILE A 138 22.01 -12.51 10.07
N SER A 139 22.48 -13.52 9.37
CA SER A 139 22.64 -13.52 7.91
C SER A 139 21.78 -14.62 7.31
N VAL A 140 20.80 -14.24 6.48
CA VAL A 140 19.98 -15.18 5.72
C VAL A 140 20.38 -15.08 4.25
N PRO A 141 20.98 -16.13 3.66
CA PRO A 141 21.45 -16.08 2.28
C PRO A 141 20.32 -15.72 1.29
N GLY A 142 20.56 -14.73 0.44
CA GLY A 142 19.60 -14.28 -0.58
C GLY A 142 18.46 -13.40 -0.08
N MET A 143 18.45 -13.02 1.18
CA MET A 143 17.43 -12.14 1.75
C MET A 143 17.85 -10.67 1.64
N THR A 144 16.89 -9.81 1.30
CA THR A 144 17.03 -8.35 1.27
C THR A 144 16.05 -7.71 2.25
N TYR A 145 16.46 -6.60 2.86
CA TYR A 145 15.65 -5.90 3.87
C TYR A 145 15.22 -4.52 3.39
N ASP A 146 14.67 -4.45 2.18
CA ASP A 146 14.22 -3.16 1.63
C ASP A 146 13.07 -2.59 2.45
N PRO A 147 13.19 -1.36 2.96
CA PRO A 147 12.06 -0.68 3.58
C PRO A 147 10.94 -0.44 2.56
N PRO A 148 9.67 -0.41 2.98
CA PRO A 148 8.58 -0.07 2.06
C PRO A 148 8.73 1.38 1.59
N LEU A 149 8.48 1.63 0.30
CA LEU A 149 8.43 3.00 -0.21
C LEU A 149 7.20 3.73 0.37
N ILE A 150 6.04 3.11 0.30
CA ILE A 150 4.78 3.60 0.89
C ILE A 150 3.99 2.40 1.41
N GLY A 151 3.43 2.53 2.62
CA GLY A 151 2.58 1.52 3.24
C GLY A 151 3.35 0.56 4.15
N TYR A 152 2.83 -0.65 4.32
CA TYR A 152 3.34 -1.65 5.24
C TYR A 152 4.13 -2.73 4.52
N LYS A 153 5.22 -3.20 5.13
CA LYS A 153 6.00 -4.37 4.70
C LYS A 153 6.47 -5.16 5.89
N SER A 154 6.27 -6.48 5.85
CA SER A 154 6.84 -7.39 6.85
C SER A 154 8.26 -7.76 6.46
N LEU A 155 9.20 -7.61 7.37
CA LEU A 155 10.61 -7.92 7.23
C LEU A 155 11.00 -8.89 8.35
N LEU A 156 11.02 -10.18 8.09
CA LEU A 156 11.17 -11.22 9.14
C LEU A 156 10.10 -11.06 10.24
N ASN A 157 10.55 -10.82 11.47
CA ASN A 157 9.71 -10.60 12.65
C ASN A 157 9.32 -9.13 12.87
N PHE A 158 9.67 -8.25 11.94
CA PHE A 158 9.39 -6.82 12.01
C PHE A 158 8.30 -6.44 11.02
N VAL A 159 7.52 -5.45 11.38
CA VAL A 159 6.59 -4.78 10.45
C VAL A 159 7.07 -3.35 10.31
N ALA A 160 7.40 -2.94 9.09
CA ALA A 160 7.76 -1.57 8.77
C ALA A 160 6.60 -0.87 8.07
N TYR A 161 6.33 0.35 8.46
CA TYR A 161 5.46 1.30 7.76
C TYR A 161 6.28 2.48 7.28
N SER A 162 5.96 2.99 6.11
CA SER A 162 6.56 4.21 5.56
C SER A 162 5.46 5.04 4.90
N GLY A 163 5.44 6.33 5.18
CA GLY A 163 4.40 7.20 4.61
C GLY A 163 4.61 8.68 4.91
N PRO A 164 3.85 9.56 4.24
CA PRO A 164 3.88 10.99 4.52
C PRO A 164 3.41 11.28 5.94
N ASP A 165 4.15 12.14 6.66
CA ASP A 165 3.73 12.74 7.92
C ASP A 165 2.99 14.06 7.63
N ILE A 166 2.62 14.82 8.65
CA ILE A 166 1.78 16.03 8.57
C ILE A 166 2.31 17.01 7.51
N GLY A 167 3.61 17.31 7.52
CA GLY A 167 4.22 18.20 6.52
C GLY A 167 4.12 17.63 5.10
N GLY A 168 4.35 16.32 4.92
CA GLY A 168 4.19 15.64 3.64
C GLY A 168 2.76 15.72 3.11
N TRP A 169 1.76 15.49 3.97
CA TRP A 169 0.35 15.63 3.59
C TRP A 169 -0.03 17.06 3.18
N VAL A 170 0.54 18.08 3.85
CA VAL A 170 0.35 19.49 3.45
C VAL A 170 0.92 19.74 2.06
N LEU A 171 2.13 19.23 1.74
CA LEU A 171 2.73 19.38 0.42
C LEU A 171 1.92 18.65 -0.66
N ILE A 172 1.47 17.44 -0.40
CA ILE A 172 0.60 16.65 -1.30
C ILE A 172 -0.71 17.38 -1.54
N GLY A 173 -1.33 17.92 -0.48
CA GLY A 173 -2.57 18.69 -0.57
C GLY A 173 -2.41 19.97 -1.40
N ALA A 174 -1.33 20.72 -1.19
CA ALA A 174 -1.01 21.91 -1.98
C ALA A 174 -0.80 21.57 -3.46
N GLY A 175 -0.12 20.45 -3.75
CA GLY A 175 0.07 19.92 -5.10
C GLY A 175 -1.25 19.52 -5.77
N ALA A 176 -2.11 18.80 -5.04
CA ALA A 176 -3.43 18.39 -5.54
C ALA A 176 -4.32 19.59 -5.86
N VAL A 177 -4.37 20.58 -4.97
CA VAL A 177 -5.11 21.84 -5.19
C VAL A 177 -4.58 22.58 -6.42
N SER A 178 -3.26 22.74 -6.54
CA SER A 178 -2.63 23.44 -7.67
C SER A 178 -2.93 22.76 -9.01
N THR A 179 -2.88 21.42 -9.03
CA THR A 179 -3.21 20.60 -10.21
C THR A 179 -4.69 20.71 -10.55
N GLY A 180 -5.56 20.62 -9.56
CA GLY A 180 -7.01 20.79 -9.73
C GLY A 180 -7.37 22.17 -10.30
N LEU A 181 -6.74 23.24 -9.81
CA LEU A 181 -6.91 24.58 -10.32
C LEU A 181 -6.45 24.72 -11.79
N LEU A 182 -5.31 24.11 -12.15
CA LEU A 182 -4.83 24.07 -13.53
C LEU A 182 -5.84 23.39 -14.45
N LEU A 183 -6.33 22.21 -14.07
CA LEU A 183 -7.34 21.46 -14.83
C LEU A 183 -8.63 22.26 -14.98
N LEU A 184 -9.13 22.86 -13.90
CA LEU A 184 -10.31 23.71 -13.91
C LEU A 184 -10.15 24.88 -14.90
N GLU A 185 -9.02 25.59 -14.84
CA GLU A 185 -8.74 26.73 -15.74
C GLU A 185 -8.60 26.28 -17.20
N MET A 186 -8.09 25.07 -17.45
CA MET A 186 -8.04 24.50 -18.81
C MET A 186 -9.44 24.16 -19.34
N LEU A 187 -10.30 23.57 -18.51
CA LEU A 187 -11.68 23.24 -18.87
C LEU A 187 -12.52 24.50 -19.12
N LEU A 188 -12.39 25.54 -18.28
CA LEU A 188 -13.07 26.82 -18.46
C LEU A 188 -12.62 27.54 -19.74
N ALA A 189 -11.33 27.37 -20.15
CA ALA A 189 -10.85 27.92 -21.42
C ALA A 189 -11.51 27.27 -22.62
N ARG A 190 -11.65 25.93 -22.58
CA ARG A 190 -12.33 25.17 -23.66
C ARG A 190 -13.80 25.60 -23.80
N LYS A 191 -14.50 25.88 -22.68
CA LYS A 191 -15.89 26.35 -22.71
C LYS A 191 -16.07 27.70 -23.43
N LYS A 192 -15.08 28.61 -23.38
CA LYS A 192 -15.15 29.88 -24.15
C LYS A 192 -15.02 29.68 -25.65
N SER A 193 -14.38 28.57 -26.09
CA SER A 193 -14.18 28.24 -27.52
C SER A 193 -15.33 27.40 -28.12
N VAL A 194 -16.14 26.73 -27.28
CA VAL A 194 -17.18 25.80 -27.76
C VAL A 194 -18.49 26.13 -27.04
N ARG A 195 -19.25 27.06 -27.60
CA ARG A 195 -20.59 27.48 -27.10
C ARG A 195 -21.70 26.46 -27.44
N HIS A 196 -21.38 25.24 -27.87
CA HIS A 196 -22.34 24.22 -28.28
C HIS A 196 -21.97 22.78 -27.93
N LEU A 197 -21.51 22.46 -26.70
CA LEU A 197 -21.63 21.10 -26.19
C LEU A 197 -21.79 21.11 -24.67
N THR A 198 -23.04 21.06 -24.27
CA THR A 198 -23.52 21.22 -22.91
C THR A 198 -23.35 19.95 -22.07
N GLY A 199 -22.93 20.14 -20.82
CA GLY A 199 -23.57 19.45 -19.69
C GLY A 199 -22.97 18.13 -19.18
N ALA A 200 -22.30 17.33 -20.00
CA ALA A 200 -21.91 15.95 -19.58
C ALA A 200 -20.45 15.78 -19.12
N LEU A 201 -19.59 16.81 -19.26
CA LEU A 201 -18.14 16.67 -19.05
C LEU A 201 -17.64 17.22 -17.71
N LEU A 202 -18.51 17.74 -16.85
CA LEU A 202 -18.13 18.30 -15.54
C LEU A 202 -18.01 17.26 -14.42
N LEU A 203 -18.48 16.04 -14.65
CA LEU A 203 -18.42 14.94 -13.68
C LEU A 203 -17.26 13.96 -13.94
N LEU A 204 -16.60 14.02 -15.09
CA LEU A 204 -15.58 13.06 -15.49
C LEU A 204 -14.28 13.10 -14.64
N PRO A 205 -13.72 14.28 -14.25
CA PRO A 205 -12.52 14.28 -13.42
C PRO A 205 -12.80 13.92 -11.94
N LEU A 206 -14.02 14.10 -11.44
CA LEU A 206 -14.41 13.68 -10.10
C LEU A 206 -14.63 12.15 -10.05
N LEU A 207 -15.01 11.54 -11.17
CA LEU A 207 -15.16 10.08 -11.30
C LEU A 207 -13.80 9.34 -11.42
N LEU A 208 -12.75 10.02 -11.91
CA LEU A 208 -11.39 9.48 -12.02
C LEU A 208 -10.58 9.56 -10.71
N LEU A 209 -11.07 10.29 -9.71
CA LEU A 209 -10.47 10.37 -8.37
C LEU A 209 -11.11 9.42 -7.35
N LEU A 210 -12.14 8.68 -7.75
CA LEU A 210 -12.57 7.53 -6.97
C LEU A 210 -11.58 6.40 -7.30
N PRO A 211 -10.72 5.97 -6.36
CA PRO A 211 -10.09 4.68 -6.49
C PRO A 211 -11.26 3.69 -6.51
N GLY A 212 -11.58 3.16 -7.68
CA GLY A 212 -12.45 2.01 -7.79
C GLY A 212 -11.75 0.92 -7.00
N CYS A 213 -12.21 0.68 -5.78
CA CYS A 213 -11.83 -0.50 -5.04
C CYS A 213 -12.28 -1.67 -5.91
N LYS A 214 -11.37 -2.20 -6.74
CA LYS A 214 -11.56 -3.46 -7.40
C LYS A 214 -11.61 -4.50 -6.30
N SER A 215 -12.77 -5.03 -6.04
CA SER A 215 -12.96 -6.18 -5.17
C SER A 215 -12.74 -7.48 -5.96
N GLU A 216 -11.71 -7.53 -6.77
CA GLU A 216 -11.33 -8.72 -7.53
C GLU A 216 -10.33 -9.54 -6.71
N PRO A 217 -10.40 -10.89 -6.79
CA PRO A 217 -9.43 -11.76 -6.14
C PRO A 217 -8.02 -11.48 -6.65
N GLU A 218 -7.04 -11.53 -5.75
CA GLU A 218 -5.63 -11.43 -6.10
C GLU A 218 -5.01 -12.83 -6.22
N PRO A 219 -4.07 -13.08 -7.14
CA PRO A 219 -3.36 -14.34 -7.19
C PRO A 219 -2.63 -14.63 -5.88
N LEU A 220 -2.74 -15.87 -5.36
CA LEU A 220 -1.99 -16.30 -4.19
C LEU A 220 -0.55 -16.62 -4.58
N GLY A 221 0.39 -15.91 -3.97
CA GLY A 221 1.83 -16.11 -4.18
C GLY A 221 2.39 -17.17 -3.23
N TYR A 222 2.32 -18.45 -3.61
CA TYR A 222 2.91 -19.54 -2.82
C TYR A 222 4.42 -19.39 -2.72
N GLY A 223 4.96 -19.59 -1.52
CA GLY A 223 6.37 -19.34 -1.22
C GLY A 223 6.75 -17.85 -1.09
N LYS A 224 5.77 -16.93 -1.22
CA LYS A 224 6.01 -15.47 -1.16
C LYS A 224 5.04 -14.74 -0.24
N ASP A 225 3.73 -15.04 -0.34
CA ASP A 225 2.70 -14.38 0.47
C ASP A 225 2.63 -15.03 1.85
N ASN A 226 2.29 -14.22 2.88
CA ASN A 226 2.13 -14.70 4.23
C ASN A 226 0.64 -14.81 4.59
N CYS A 227 0.31 -15.86 5.34
CA CYS A 227 -1.04 -16.10 5.85
C CYS A 227 -1.44 -15.02 6.88
N ALA A 228 -2.57 -14.36 6.65
CA ALA A 228 -3.07 -13.33 7.54
C ALA A 228 -3.55 -13.86 8.92
N GLY A 229 -3.72 -15.19 9.05
CA GLY A 229 -4.14 -15.83 10.30
C GLY A 229 -2.98 -16.28 11.18
N CYS A 230 -1.97 -16.96 10.62
CA CYS A 230 -0.85 -17.56 11.35
C CYS A 230 0.52 -16.97 11.01
N THR A 231 0.59 -16.02 10.08
CA THR A 231 1.81 -15.34 9.61
C THR A 231 2.84 -16.23 8.89
N MET A 232 2.58 -17.53 8.73
CA MET A 232 3.43 -18.42 7.94
C MET A 232 3.24 -18.19 6.45
N THR A 233 4.26 -18.52 5.65
CA THR A 233 4.21 -18.42 4.19
C THR A 233 3.20 -19.43 3.62
N LEU A 234 2.45 -19.04 2.59
CA LEU A 234 1.55 -19.94 1.88
C LEU A 234 2.35 -21.04 1.19
N THR A 235 1.94 -22.30 1.41
CA THR A 235 2.77 -23.46 0.99
C THR A 235 2.12 -24.31 -0.09
N ASP A 236 0.82 -24.63 0.03
CA ASP A 236 0.15 -25.58 -0.85
C ASP A 236 -0.93 -24.93 -1.70
N PRO A 237 -0.81 -25.00 -3.05
CA PRO A 237 -1.76 -24.35 -3.97
C PRO A 237 -3.17 -24.95 -3.98
N HIS A 238 -3.41 -26.10 -3.32
CA HIS A 238 -4.73 -26.74 -3.25
C HIS A 238 -5.60 -26.26 -2.09
N TYR A 239 -5.03 -25.55 -1.10
CA TYR A 239 -5.73 -25.21 0.15
C TYR A 239 -5.86 -23.71 0.44
N GLY A 240 -5.24 -22.86 -0.35
CA GLY A 240 -5.25 -21.42 -0.17
C GLY A 240 -6.66 -20.81 -0.12
N CYS A 241 -6.81 -19.73 0.64
CA CYS A 241 -8.07 -19.00 0.77
C CYS A 241 -7.82 -17.50 0.73
N GLU A 242 -8.84 -16.75 0.34
CA GLU A 242 -8.80 -15.30 0.31
C GLU A 242 -10.07 -14.72 0.92
N TYR A 243 -9.94 -13.61 1.65
CA TYR A 243 -11.08 -12.87 2.17
C TYR A 243 -11.00 -11.41 1.72
N ILE A 244 -12.00 -10.97 0.97
CA ILE A 244 -12.09 -9.62 0.45
C ILE A 244 -13.12 -8.85 1.25
N THR A 245 -12.69 -7.81 1.98
CA THR A 245 -13.62 -6.95 2.73
C THR A 245 -14.47 -6.09 1.78
N THR A 246 -15.61 -5.59 2.27
CA THR A 246 -16.45 -4.62 1.53
C THR A 246 -15.71 -3.32 1.16
N LYS A 247 -14.59 -3.03 1.82
CA LYS A 247 -13.71 -1.89 1.51
C LYS A 247 -12.61 -2.24 0.49
N GLY A 248 -12.62 -3.47 -0.08
CA GLY A 248 -11.65 -3.92 -1.07
C GLY A 248 -10.29 -4.37 -0.50
N LYS A 249 -10.14 -4.52 0.83
CA LYS A 249 -8.93 -5.07 1.43
C LYS A 249 -8.94 -6.58 1.31
N VAL A 250 -7.86 -7.14 0.78
CA VAL A 250 -7.65 -8.56 0.56
C VAL A 250 -6.81 -9.14 1.71
N PHE A 251 -7.23 -10.31 2.22
CA PHE A 251 -6.49 -11.10 3.20
C PHE A 251 -6.30 -12.50 2.64
N LYS A 252 -5.08 -13.01 2.66
CA LYS A 252 -4.68 -14.31 2.13
C LYS A 252 -4.40 -15.28 3.26
N PHE A 253 -4.79 -16.55 3.06
CA PHE A 253 -4.62 -17.60 4.07
C PHE A 253 -4.12 -18.88 3.42
N ASP A 254 -3.28 -19.61 4.14
CA ASP A 254 -2.70 -20.89 3.71
C ASP A 254 -3.68 -22.08 3.84
N ASP A 255 -4.71 -21.92 4.66
CA ASP A 255 -5.68 -22.98 5.00
C ASP A 255 -7.02 -22.37 5.47
N MET A 256 -8.12 -23.10 5.26
CA MET A 256 -9.46 -22.67 5.73
C MET A 256 -9.50 -22.43 7.24
N ASN A 257 -8.78 -23.22 8.07
CA ASN A 257 -8.70 -23.00 9.52
C ASN A 257 -8.18 -21.62 9.87
N CYS A 258 -7.17 -21.12 9.14
CA CYS A 258 -6.63 -19.79 9.36
C CYS A 258 -7.64 -18.70 9.06
N MET A 259 -8.39 -18.83 7.95
CA MET A 259 -9.46 -17.89 7.59
C MET A 259 -10.62 -17.93 8.59
N ILE A 260 -11.07 -19.11 8.99
CA ILE A 260 -12.14 -19.27 9.97
C ILE A 260 -11.73 -18.64 11.30
N GLY A 261 -10.53 -18.93 11.78
CA GLY A 261 -9.99 -18.34 13.02
C GLY A 261 -9.87 -16.82 12.95
N PHE A 262 -9.51 -16.28 11.80
CA PHE A 262 -9.47 -14.82 11.55
C PHE A 262 -10.87 -14.21 11.58
N LEU A 263 -11.84 -14.81 10.88
CA LEU A 263 -13.21 -14.30 10.79
C LEU A 263 -13.96 -14.37 12.14
N ARG A 264 -13.66 -15.38 12.98
CA ARG A 264 -14.22 -15.47 14.34
C ARG A 264 -13.73 -14.34 15.26
N LYS A 265 -12.47 -13.87 15.08
CA LYS A 265 -11.90 -12.80 15.91
C LYS A 265 -12.27 -11.40 15.45
N ALA A 266 -12.41 -11.21 14.15
CA ALA A 266 -12.71 -9.92 13.54
C ALA A 266 -13.76 -10.08 12.42
N PRO A 267 -15.05 -10.20 12.78
CA PRO A 267 -16.11 -10.35 11.80
C PRO A 267 -16.29 -9.04 11.02
N ALA A 268 -15.57 -8.90 9.92
CA ALA A 268 -15.77 -7.83 8.95
C ALA A 268 -16.73 -8.31 7.86
N SER A 269 -17.58 -7.43 7.35
CA SER A 269 -18.40 -7.74 6.17
C SER A 269 -17.50 -7.88 4.94
N GLY A 270 -17.61 -8.99 4.22
CA GLY A 270 -16.79 -9.27 3.04
C GLY A 270 -17.13 -10.60 2.40
N LYS A 271 -16.32 -10.98 1.43
CA LYS A 271 -16.51 -12.18 0.60
C LYS A 271 -15.39 -13.18 0.84
N PRO A 272 -15.67 -14.38 1.40
CA PRO A 272 -14.73 -15.47 1.50
C PRO A 272 -14.62 -16.21 0.15
N LEU A 273 -13.39 -16.49 -0.27
CA LEU A 273 -13.06 -17.22 -1.49
C LEU A 273 -12.14 -18.39 -1.14
N LEU A 274 -12.38 -19.53 -1.74
CA LEU A 274 -11.63 -20.77 -1.52
C LEU A 274 -10.98 -21.18 -2.84
N ILE A 275 -9.79 -21.78 -2.80
CA ILE A 275 -9.18 -22.39 -3.98
C ILE A 275 -9.88 -23.71 -4.29
N ASP A 276 -10.18 -23.96 -5.55
CA ASP A 276 -10.64 -25.26 -6.01
C ASP A 276 -9.51 -26.28 -5.91
N PHE A 277 -9.75 -27.33 -5.15
CA PHE A 277 -8.74 -28.38 -4.90
C PHE A 277 -8.22 -29.03 -6.19
N ASN A 278 -9.09 -29.18 -7.19
CA ASN A 278 -8.73 -29.77 -8.48
C ASN A 278 -8.14 -28.76 -9.49
N SER A 279 -8.30 -27.47 -9.24
CA SER A 279 -7.84 -26.41 -10.14
C SER A 279 -7.13 -25.31 -9.34
N PRO A 280 -5.87 -25.50 -8.97
CA PRO A 280 -5.08 -24.49 -8.27
C PRO A 280 -5.15 -23.15 -9.02
N ASN A 281 -5.25 -22.05 -8.28
CA ASN A 281 -5.47 -20.67 -8.76
C ASN A 281 -6.89 -20.33 -9.27
N HIS A 282 -7.84 -21.24 -9.20
CA HIS A 282 -9.25 -20.96 -9.46
C HIS A 282 -9.98 -20.73 -8.14
N PHE A 283 -10.52 -19.52 -7.96
CA PHE A 283 -11.29 -19.15 -6.77
C PHE A 283 -12.74 -19.54 -6.88
N LEU A 284 -13.24 -20.19 -5.84
CA LEU A 284 -14.65 -20.50 -5.62
C LEU A 284 -15.23 -19.55 -4.57
N ASP A 285 -16.44 -19.09 -4.79
CA ASP A 285 -17.23 -18.40 -3.75
C ASP A 285 -17.54 -19.41 -2.64
N ALA A 286 -17.15 -19.14 -1.41
CA ALA A 286 -17.27 -20.08 -0.30
C ALA A 286 -18.73 -20.50 -0.07
N ASP A 287 -19.71 -19.60 -0.29
CA ASP A 287 -21.13 -19.89 -0.12
C ASP A 287 -21.66 -20.87 -1.18
N LYS A 288 -20.96 -21.01 -2.29
CA LYS A 288 -21.31 -21.92 -3.41
C LYS A 288 -20.43 -23.16 -3.47
N ALA A 289 -19.29 -23.13 -2.79
CA ALA A 289 -18.35 -24.24 -2.80
C ALA A 289 -18.89 -25.46 -2.02
N VAL A 290 -18.56 -26.65 -2.54
CA VAL A 290 -18.76 -27.91 -1.84
C VAL A 290 -17.49 -28.24 -1.08
N ILE A 291 -17.57 -28.40 0.24
CA ILE A 291 -16.39 -28.63 1.07
C ILE A 291 -16.38 -30.09 1.53
N LEU A 292 -15.29 -30.78 1.25
CA LEU A 292 -15.03 -32.14 1.71
C LEU A 292 -14.14 -32.08 2.96
N LYS A 293 -14.57 -32.65 4.07
CA LYS A 293 -13.76 -32.92 5.27
C LYS A 293 -13.36 -34.39 5.26
N HIS A 294 -12.05 -34.67 5.15
CA HIS A 294 -11.52 -36.03 5.11
C HIS A 294 -10.15 -36.10 5.78
N GLN A 295 -9.93 -37.08 6.69
CA GLN A 295 -8.68 -37.20 7.47
C GLN A 295 -7.41 -37.35 6.62
N ASN A 296 -7.53 -37.89 5.39
CA ASN A 296 -6.41 -38.05 4.47
C ASN A 296 -6.12 -36.81 3.62
N LEU A 297 -6.92 -35.74 3.71
CA LEU A 297 -6.58 -34.43 3.16
C LEU A 297 -5.53 -33.79 4.09
N ARG A 298 -4.30 -33.68 3.57
CA ARG A 298 -3.16 -33.11 4.32
C ARG A 298 -3.05 -31.62 4.05
N SER A 299 -3.91 -30.83 4.68
CA SER A 299 -3.85 -29.38 4.55
C SER A 299 -2.76 -28.76 5.44
N PRO A 300 -2.18 -27.62 5.08
CA PRO A 300 -1.04 -27.02 5.79
C PRO A 300 -1.26 -26.80 7.28
N MET A 301 -2.47 -26.38 7.69
CA MET A 301 -2.85 -26.15 9.09
C MET A 301 -3.82 -27.18 9.64
N ASN A 302 -3.78 -28.39 9.06
CA ASN A 302 -4.49 -29.57 9.54
C ASN A 302 -6.02 -29.39 9.63
N SER A 303 -6.61 -28.59 8.74
CA SER A 303 -8.07 -28.45 8.65
C SER A 303 -8.74 -29.69 8.12
N HIS A 304 -8.02 -30.48 7.32
CA HIS A 304 -8.57 -31.63 6.59
C HIS A 304 -9.74 -31.26 5.67
N LEU A 305 -9.79 -30.01 5.19
CA LEU A 305 -10.84 -29.45 4.34
C LEU A 305 -10.30 -29.18 2.93
N GLY A 306 -11.03 -29.60 1.92
CA GLY A 306 -10.81 -29.24 0.51
C GLY A 306 -12.08 -28.66 -0.08
N ALA A 307 -11.97 -27.59 -0.90
CA ALA A 307 -13.09 -26.98 -1.59
C ALA A 307 -13.17 -27.47 -3.04
N PHE A 308 -14.39 -27.66 -3.55
CA PHE A 308 -14.67 -28.21 -4.87
C PHE A 308 -15.79 -27.42 -5.54
N THR A 309 -15.72 -27.36 -6.87
CA THR A 309 -16.75 -26.69 -7.69
C THR A 309 -18.08 -27.45 -7.65
N SER A 310 -18.07 -28.78 -7.54
CA SER A 310 -19.29 -29.60 -7.56
C SER A 310 -19.21 -30.79 -6.59
N ARG A 311 -20.38 -31.34 -6.28
CA ARG A 311 -20.48 -32.53 -5.43
C ARG A 311 -19.86 -33.76 -6.06
N GLU A 312 -19.98 -33.91 -7.39
CA GLU A 312 -19.42 -35.02 -8.14
C GLU A 312 -17.89 -35.07 -8.02
N THR A 313 -17.22 -33.89 -8.11
CA THR A 313 -15.77 -33.79 -7.96
C THR A 313 -15.33 -34.07 -6.52
N ALA A 314 -16.09 -33.61 -5.53
CA ALA A 314 -15.83 -33.90 -4.12
C ALA A 314 -16.01 -35.40 -3.80
N ASP A 315 -17.06 -36.04 -4.33
CA ASP A 315 -17.33 -37.48 -4.15
C ASP A 315 -16.27 -38.35 -4.85
N ALA A 316 -15.74 -37.92 -6.01
CA ALA A 316 -14.66 -38.62 -6.70
C ALA A 316 -13.37 -38.64 -5.83
N ILE A 317 -12.97 -37.49 -5.30
CA ILE A 317 -11.81 -37.41 -4.39
C ILE A 317 -12.07 -38.14 -3.07
N ASN A 318 -13.27 -38.10 -2.52
CA ASN A 318 -13.62 -38.85 -1.32
C ASN A 318 -13.46 -40.38 -1.52
N LYS A 319 -13.85 -40.91 -2.70
CA LYS A 319 -13.62 -42.32 -3.05
C LYS A 319 -12.13 -42.68 -3.16
N GLU A 320 -11.35 -41.80 -3.80
CA GLU A 320 -9.92 -41.94 -3.96
C GLU A 320 -9.20 -41.97 -2.61
N LEU A 321 -9.64 -41.16 -1.64
CA LEU A 321 -9.09 -41.07 -0.29
C LEU A 321 -9.56 -42.20 0.65
N GLY A 322 -10.45 -43.12 0.23
CA GLY A 322 -10.90 -44.24 1.02
C GLY A 322 -12.33 -44.15 1.57
N SER A 323 -13.15 -43.25 1.07
CA SER A 323 -14.61 -43.15 1.36
C SER A 323 -14.97 -42.99 2.84
N GLY A 324 -14.49 -41.97 3.48
CA GLY A 324 -14.79 -41.69 4.92
C GLY A 324 -15.07 -40.22 5.18
N GLY A 325 -15.04 -39.40 4.12
CA GLY A 325 -15.21 -37.95 4.24
C GLY A 325 -16.66 -37.50 4.37
N LYS A 326 -16.83 -36.32 4.95
CA LYS A 326 -18.11 -35.64 5.13
C LYS A 326 -18.17 -34.42 4.23
N ILE A 327 -19.22 -34.32 3.43
CA ILE A 327 -19.48 -33.12 2.61
C ILE A 327 -20.21 -32.09 3.45
N LEU A 328 -19.70 -30.85 3.45
CA LEU A 328 -20.17 -29.71 4.24
C LEU A 328 -20.42 -28.50 3.33
N SER A 329 -21.29 -27.62 3.78
CA SER A 329 -21.41 -26.25 3.26
C SER A 329 -20.51 -25.31 4.05
N TRP A 330 -20.21 -24.12 3.49
CA TRP A 330 -19.43 -23.10 4.19
C TRP A 330 -20.02 -22.73 5.57
N SER A 331 -21.35 -22.57 5.64
CA SER A 331 -22.05 -22.27 6.89
C SER A 331 -21.86 -23.35 7.94
N GLN A 332 -21.83 -24.63 7.55
CA GLN A 332 -21.59 -25.74 8.48
C GLN A 332 -20.15 -25.75 8.98
N VAL A 333 -19.17 -25.45 8.11
CA VAL A 333 -17.74 -25.36 8.50
C VAL A 333 -17.51 -24.20 9.47
N MET A 334 -18.20 -23.08 9.31
CA MET A 334 -18.09 -21.94 10.23
C MET A 334 -18.63 -22.20 11.63
N ILE A 335 -19.58 -23.14 11.79
CA ILE A 335 -20.21 -23.50 13.06
C ILE A 335 -19.45 -24.66 13.75
N GLU A 336 -18.81 -25.55 12.99
CA GLU A 336 -18.02 -26.64 13.59
C GLU A 336 -16.86 -26.06 14.44
N PRO A 337 -16.64 -26.54 15.66
CA PRO A 337 -15.61 -26.04 16.57
C PRO A 337 -14.19 -26.36 16.10
#